data_7d8ad0bf2880f5a549232a0997cfde07
#
_entry.id   7d8ad0bf2880f5a549232a0997cfde07
#
_cell.length_a   1.000
_cell.length_b   1.000
_cell.length_c   1.000
_cell.angle_alpha   90.00
_cell.angle_beta   90.00
_cell.angle_gamma   90.00
#
_symmetry.space_group_name_H-M   'P 1'
#
loop_
_entity.id
_entity.type
_entity.pdbx_description
1 polymer ?
#
loop_
_entity_poly.entity_id
_entity_poly.type
_entity_poly.pdbx_seq_one_letter_code
_entity_poly.pdbx_strand_id
1 'polypeptide(L)'
;MKSYEFVLRRLATILSVAIISLSVMAAVTGILLSFYYEPVAGRAYQSLNWIDTEIPNGLLIHSIHDIAGNALIVTALIQIVVMFLGRQFRSSWLTAWISGILLTLTGIGLSWTAIILDWSQVGYWRFRIELSTIEAIPFIGGTLRNILTGGGAVNTTTVAHLYTIHSYLLSVGAIALAIVHLWGLLQQEKEMKGNAVEAVAKSEKLQQQRNFSQTLS
;
A
#
# COMPACT_ATOMS: atom_id res chain seq x y z
N MET A 1 20.87 -20.69 -8.94
CA MET A 1 19.74 -20.11 -8.16
C MET A 1 18.90 -21.24 -7.61
N LYS A 2 18.59 -21.25 -6.31
CA LYS A 2 17.70 -22.28 -5.77
C LYS A 2 16.28 -22.08 -6.35
N SER A 3 15.59 -23.14 -6.73
CA SER A 3 14.27 -23.09 -7.39
C SER A 3 13.25 -22.23 -6.61
N TYR A 4 13.27 -22.28 -5.28
CA TYR A 4 12.33 -21.52 -4.44
C TYR A 4 12.56 -19.99 -4.52
N GLU A 5 13.81 -19.52 -4.70
CA GLU A 5 14.09 -18.09 -4.82
C GLU A 5 13.47 -17.51 -6.11
N PHE A 6 13.46 -18.27 -7.18
CA PHE A 6 12.79 -17.90 -8.43
C PHE A 6 11.28 -17.79 -8.23
N VAL A 7 10.67 -18.77 -7.55
CA VAL A 7 9.23 -18.78 -7.26
C VAL A 7 8.82 -17.57 -6.41
N LEU A 8 9.57 -17.30 -5.33
CA LEU A 8 9.27 -16.16 -4.44
C LEU A 8 9.37 -14.81 -5.15
N ARG A 9 10.33 -14.65 -6.07
CA ARG A 9 10.44 -13.42 -6.87
C ARG A 9 9.26 -13.24 -7.82
N ARG A 10 8.86 -14.31 -8.48
CA ARG A 10 7.70 -14.30 -9.37
C ARG A 10 6.43 -13.96 -8.57
N LEU A 11 6.30 -14.55 -7.39
CA LEU A 11 5.20 -14.25 -6.48
C LEU A 11 5.21 -12.77 -6.05
N ALA A 12 6.37 -12.20 -5.74
CA ALA A 12 6.49 -10.79 -5.40
C ALA A 12 5.98 -9.87 -6.53
N THR A 13 6.31 -10.17 -7.78
CA THR A 13 5.80 -9.40 -8.93
C THR A 13 4.27 -9.54 -9.09
N ILE A 14 3.74 -10.75 -8.93
CA ILE A 14 2.29 -11.00 -9.02
C ILE A 14 1.54 -10.26 -7.92
N LEU A 15 2.03 -10.32 -6.68
CA LEU A 15 1.44 -9.58 -5.55
C LEU A 15 1.48 -8.07 -5.77
N SER A 16 2.56 -7.54 -6.35
CA SER A 16 2.66 -6.12 -6.67
C SER A 16 1.64 -5.67 -7.73
N VAL A 17 1.37 -6.51 -8.73
CA VAL A 17 0.29 -6.26 -9.71
C VAL A 17 -1.07 -6.30 -9.02
N ALA A 18 -1.30 -7.25 -8.12
CA ALA A 18 -2.53 -7.32 -7.32
C ALA A 18 -2.71 -6.07 -6.46
N ILE A 19 -1.66 -5.57 -5.81
CA ILE A 19 -1.67 -4.34 -5.02
C ILE A 19 -2.09 -3.13 -5.86
N ILE A 20 -1.52 -2.96 -7.06
CA ILE A 20 -1.92 -1.88 -7.98
C ILE A 20 -3.38 -2.01 -8.36
N SER A 21 -3.84 -3.20 -8.72
CA SER A 21 -5.23 -3.45 -9.12
C SER A 21 -6.21 -3.12 -7.98
N LEU A 22 -5.87 -3.53 -6.76
CA LEU A 22 -6.67 -3.22 -5.56
C LEU A 22 -6.65 -1.71 -5.25
N SER A 23 -5.49 -1.05 -5.38
CA SER A 23 -5.38 0.41 -5.19
C SER A 23 -6.24 1.18 -6.19
N VAL A 24 -6.22 0.79 -7.46
CA VAL A 24 -7.05 1.42 -8.50
C VAL A 24 -8.54 1.16 -8.24
N MET A 25 -8.91 -0.05 -7.85
CA MET A 25 -10.30 -0.40 -7.53
C MET A 25 -10.81 0.40 -6.33
N ALA A 26 -10.02 0.50 -5.26
CA ALA A 26 -10.35 1.31 -4.10
C ALA A 26 -10.45 2.81 -4.46
N ALA A 27 -9.55 3.32 -5.30
CA ALA A 27 -9.59 4.72 -5.73
C ALA A 27 -10.83 5.04 -6.57
N VAL A 28 -11.17 4.20 -7.54
CA VAL A 28 -12.36 4.40 -8.39
C VAL A 28 -13.64 4.36 -7.55
N THR A 29 -13.78 3.35 -6.70
CA THR A 29 -14.96 3.25 -5.81
C THR A 29 -15.00 4.38 -4.79
N GLY A 30 -13.85 4.81 -4.24
CA GLY A 30 -13.76 5.95 -3.34
C GLY A 30 -14.17 7.27 -3.99
N ILE A 31 -13.80 7.49 -5.27
CA ILE A 31 -14.28 8.65 -6.04
C ILE A 31 -15.80 8.61 -6.20
N LEU A 32 -16.38 7.45 -6.51
CA LEU A 32 -17.84 7.31 -6.62
C LEU A 32 -18.56 7.60 -5.29
N LEU A 33 -18.01 7.09 -4.17
CA LEU A 33 -18.55 7.37 -2.83
C LEU A 33 -18.46 8.86 -2.49
N SER A 34 -17.39 9.53 -2.90
CA SER A 34 -17.15 10.95 -2.59
C SER A 34 -18.20 11.91 -3.18
N PHE A 35 -18.96 11.50 -4.19
CA PHE A 35 -20.05 12.31 -4.74
C PHE A 35 -21.24 12.46 -3.78
N TYR A 36 -21.37 11.53 -2.83
CA TYR A 36 -22.53 11.45 -1.95
C TYR A 36 -22.16 11.53 -0.46
N TYR A 37 -20.89 11.22 -0.13
CA TYR A 37 -20.42 11.26 1.25
C TYR A 37 -20.27 12.71 1.75
N GLU A 38 -20.82 12.99 2.92
CA GLU A 38 -20.74 14.30 3.56
C GLU A 38 -19.77 14.28 4.76
N PRO A 39 -18.55 14.84 4.66
CA PRO A 39 -17.55 14.83 5.74
C PRO A 39 -17.88 15.85 6.85
N VAL A 40 -19.05 15.72 7.45
CA VAL A 40 -19.60 16.60 8.49
C VAL A 40 -20.02 15.76 9.69
N ALA A 41 -19.56 16.12 10.90
CA ALA A 41 -20.00 15.46 12.12
C ALA A 41 -21.52 15.50 12.25
N GLY A 42 -22.14 14.35 12.52
CA GLY A 42 -23.60 14.21 12.55
C GLY A 42 -24.26 13.91 11.19
N ARG A 43 -23.55 14.08 10.07
CA ARG A 43 -24.05 13.71 8.72
C ARG A 43 -23.24 12.61 8.03
N ALA A 44 -21.98 12.43 8.42
CA ALA A 44 -21.09 11.43 7.80
C ALA A 44 -21.69 10.04 7.85
N TYR A 45 -22.08 9.53 9.01
CA TYR A 45 -22.74 8.25 9.16
C TYR A 45 -24.07 8.16 8.38
N GLN A 46 -24.87 9.24 8.42
CA GLN A 46 -26.15 9.29 7.73
C GLN A 46 -25.97 9.24 6.21
N SER A 47 -24.97 9.94 5.68
CA SER A 47 -24.69 9.93 4.24
C SER A 47 -24.18 8.56 3.76
N LEU A 48 -23.38 7.84 4.55
CA LEU A 48 -23.01 6.44 4.23
C LEU A 48 -24.23 5.52 4.24
N ASN A 49 -25.07 5.61 5.27
CA ASN A 49 -26.29 4.81 5.33
C ASN A 49 -27.24 5.11 4.15
N TRP A 50 -27.35 6.37 3.75
CA TRP A 50 -28.13 6.76 2.58
C TRP A 50 -27.53 6.23 1.27
N ILE A 51 -26.20 6.22 1.13
CA ILE A 51 -25.51 5.59 0.01
C ILE A 51 -25.89 4.11 -0.07
N ASP A 52 -25.84 3.42 1.06
CA ASP A 52 -26.08 1.96 1.12
C ASP A 52 -27.54 1.58 0.85
N THR A 53 -28.51 2.44 1.21
CA THR A 53 -29.94 2.11 1.15
C THR A 53 -30.66 2.73 -0.04
N GLU A 54 -30.30 3.94 -0.45
CA GLU A 54 -31.09 4.72 -1.42
C GLU A 54 -30.38 4.90 -2.78
N ILE A 55 -29.04 4.85 -2.82
CA ILE A 55 -28.32 5.03 -4.08
C ILE A 55 -28.25 3.71 -4.85
N PRO A 56 -28.64 3.69 -6.15
CA PRO A 56 -28.51 2.50 -6.97
C PRO A 56 -27.07 1.96 -6.98
N ASN A 57 -26.88 0.71 -6.57
CA ASN A 57 -25.59 0.04 -6.38
C ASN A 57 -24.68 0.68 -5.32
N GLY A 58 -25.17 1.57 -4.46
CA GLY A 58 -24.39 2.23 -3.44
C GLY A 58 -23.74 1.24 -2.49
N LEU A 59 -24.51 0.31 -1.93
CA LEU A 59 -23.99 -0.77 -1.09
C LEU A 59 -22.93 -1.62 -1.79
N LEU A 60 -23.10 -1.92 -3.06
CA LEU A 60 -22.09 -2.68 -3.83
C LEU A 60 -20.79 -1.90 -3.97
N ILE A 61 -20.85 -0.61 -4.31
CA ILE A 61 -19.68 0.26 -4.48
C ILE A 61 -18.95 0.43 -3.13
N HIS A 62 -19.68 0.65 -2.06
CA HIS A 62 -19.13 0.77 -0.71
C HIS A 62 -18.47 -0.55 -0.27
N SER A 63 -19.12 -1.68 -0.45
CA SER A 63 -18.56 -3.01 -0.14
C SER A 63 -17.30 -3.32 -0.95
N ILE A 64 -17.26 -2.98 -2.24
CA ILE A 64 -16.06 -3.16 -3.07
C ILE A 64 -14.91 -2.27 -2.56
N HIS A 65 -15.21 -1.03 -2.17
CA HIS A 65 -14.22 -0.11 -1.60
C HIS A 65 -13.58 -0.70 -0.34
N ASP A 66 -14.38 -1.18 0.59
CA ASP A 66 -13.92 -1.76 1.85
C ASP A 66 -13.12 -3.05 1.63
N ILE A 67 -13.63 -3.95 0.79
CA ILE A 67 -12.95 -5.20 0.47
C ILE A 67 -11.61 -4.93 -0.21
N ALA A 68 -11.57 -4.01 -1.18
CA ALA A 68 -10.34 -3.67 -1.88
C ALA A 68 -9.31 -3.03 -0.94
N GLY A 69 -9.73 -2.13 -0.04
CA GLY A 69 -8.87 -1.51 0.96
C GLY A 69 -8.28 -2.53 1.94
N ASN A 70 -9.10 -3.41 2.49
CA ASN A 70 -8.65 -4.46 3.41
C ASN A 70 -7.73 -5.48 2.71
N ALA A 71 -8.08 -5.91 1.50
CA ALA A 71 -7.28 -6.84 0.70
C ALA A 71 -5.91 -6.23 0.33
N LEU A 72 -5.85 -4.92 0.06
CA LEU A 72 -4.61 -4.20 -0.21
C LEU A 72 -3.62 -4.33 0.96
N ILE A 73 -4.07 -4.10 2.18
CA ILE A 73 -3.21 -4.19 3.37
C ILE A 73 -2.69 -5.61 3.57
N VAL A 74 -3.58 -6.60 3.51
CA VAL A 74 -3.19 -8.01 3.65
C VAL A 74 -2.18 -8.40 2.59
N THR A 75 -2.42 -8.01 1.33
CA THR A 75 -1.52 -8.30 0.21
C THR A 75 -0.18 -7.60 0.38
N ALA A 76 -0.15 -6.35 0.85
CA ALA A 76 1.08 -5.60 1.12
C ALA A 76 1.92 -6.23 2.25
N LEU A 77 1.29 -6.72 3.32
CA LEU A 77 1.97 -7.44 4.39
C LEU A 77 2.57 -8.76 3.90
N ILE A 78 1.81 -9.54 3.11
CA ILE A 78 2.32 -10.76 2.48
C ILE A 78 3.48 -10.45 1.55
N GLN A 79 3.41 -9.35 0.79
CA GLN A 79 4.46 -8.88 -0.10
C GLN A 79 5.79 -8.67 0.64
N ILE A 80 5.79 -7.99 1.78
CA ILE A 80 7.00 -7.78 2.60
C ILE A 80 7.60 -9.12 3.03
N VAL A 81 6.78 -10.06 3.50
CA VAL A 81 7.23 -11.39 3.90
C VAL A 81 7.85 -12.16 2.72
N VAL A 82 7.20 -12.13 1.56
CA VAL A 82 7.69 -12.80 0.34
C VAL A 82 9.04 -12.21 -0.11
N MET A 83 9.18 -10.89 -0.09
CA MET A 83 10.43 -10.21 -0.41
C MET A 83 11.55 -10.57 0.58
N PHE A 84 11.22 -10.66 1.87
CA PHE A 84 12.17 -11.05 2.91
C PHE A 84 12.64 -12.50 2.72
N LEU A 85 11.74 -13.44 2.54
CA LEU A 85 12.05 -14.86 2.30
C LEU A 85 12.81 -15.08 0.98
N GLY A 86 12.51 -14.28 -0.04
CA GLY A 86 13.20 -14.28 -1.32
C GLY A 86 14.63 -13.72 -1.26
N ARG A 87 15.12 -13.32 -0.08
CA ARG A 87 16.45 -12.72 0.15
C ARG A 87 16.76 -11.57 -0.81
N GLN A 88 15.80 -10.70 -1.01
CA GLN A 88 15.87 -9.59 -1.93
C GLN A 88 16.58 -8.38 -1.27
N PHE A 89 17.83 -8.54 -0.82
CA PHE A 89 18.58 -7.54 -0.04
C PHE A 89 19.74 -6.85 -0.81
N ARG A 90 19.68 -6.79 -2.13
CA ARG A 90 20.69 -6.10 -2.92
C ARG A 90 20.43 -4.59 -2.97
N SER A 91 21.48 -3.77 -3.17
CA SER A 91 21.34 -2.32 -3.21
C SER A 91 20.44 -1.82 -4.35
N SER A 92 20.39 -2.50 -5.51
CA SER A 92 19.44 -2.25 -6.60
C SER A 92 17.98 -2.48 -6.20
N TRP A 93 17.73 -3.12 -5.07
CA TRP A 93 16.42 -3.50 -4.57
C TRP A 93 15.88 -2.54 -3.50
N LEU A 94 16.67 -1.55 -3.14
CA LEU A 94 16.32 -0.59 -2.10
C LEU A 94 15.04 0.18 -2.46
N THR A 95 14.86 0.53 -3.73
CA THR A 95 13.64 1.20 -4.21
C THR A 95 12.40 0.36 -3.95
N ALA A 96 12.41 -0.94 -4.28
CA ALA A 96 11.29 -1.83 -4.02
C ALA A 96 11.04 -2.02 -2.51
N TRP A 97 12.09 -2.10 -1.69
CA TRP A 97 11.96 -2.22 -0.24
C TRP A 97 11.35 -0.97 0.39
N ILE A 98 11.91 0.20 0.11
CA ILE A 98 11.44 1.46 0.69
C ILE A 98 10.01 1.74 0.24
N SER A 99 9.72 1.63 -1.06
CA SER A 99 8.36 1.86 -1.56
C SER A 99 7.35 0.84 -1.02
N GLY A 100 7.73 -0.42 -0.86
CA GLY A 100 6.87 -1.46 -0.29
C GLY A 100 6.54 -1.22 1.18
N ILE A 101 7.52 -0.83 1.99
CA ILE A 101 7.33 -0.48 3.40
C ILE A 101 6.43 0.76 3.51
N LEU A 102 6.73 1.83 2.76
CA LEU A 102 5.94 3.05 2.77
C LEU A 102 4.50 2.79 2.27
N LEU A 103 4.32 1.96 1.25
CA LEU A 103 3.01 1.55 0.76
C LEU A 103 2.20 0.81 1.83
N THR A 104 2.83 -0.10 2.57
CA THR A 104 2.18 -0.81 3.66
C THR A 104 1.75 0.13 4.78
N LEU A 105 2.63 1.07 5.17
CA LEU A 105 2.30 2.08 6.17
C LEU A 105 1.18 3.01 5.69
N THR A 106 1.19 3.40 4.42
CA THR A 106 0.11 4.18 3.81
C THR A 106 -1.21 3.42 3.80
N GLY A 107 -1.20 2.12 3.48
CA GLY A 107 -2.37 1.24 3.56
C GLY A 107 -2.94 1.15 4.97
N ILE A 108 -2.09 1.00 5.98
CA ILE A 108 -2.50 1.04 7.40
C ILE A 108 -3.13 2.39 7.75
N GLY A 109 -2.54 3.50 7.31
CA GLY A 109 -3.09 4.85 7.49
C GLY A 109 -4.46 5.02 6.81
N LEU A 110 -4.64 4.48 5.61
CA LEU A 110 -5.93 4.47 4.90
C LEU A 110 -6.99 3.71 5.68
N SER A 111 -6.69 2.50 6.18
CA SER A 111 -7.62 1.72 6.99
C SER A 111 -7.96 2.43 8.31
N TRP A 112 -6.96 3.01 8.95
CA TRP A 112 -7.17 3.76 10.19
C TRP A 112 -8.12 4.95 9.99
N THR A 113 -7.90 5.75 8.95
CA THR A 113 -8.77 6.89 8.63
C THR A 113 -10.16 6.45 8.18
N ALA A 114 -10.30 5.33 7.45
CA ALA A 114 -11.59 4.79 7.00
C ALA A 114 -12.54 4.48 8.17
N ILE A 115 -12.02 3.81 9.22
CA ILE A 115 -12.82 3.47 10.42
C ILE A 115 -13.39 4.74 11.09
N ILE A 116 -12.65 5.84 11.03
CA ILE A 116 -13.10 7.11 11.62
C ILE A 116 -14.10 7.80 10.70
N LEU A 117 -13.91 7.72 9.39
CA LEU A 117 -14.82 8.31 8.39
C LEU A 117 -16.18 7.63 8.34
N ASP A 118 -16.29 6.38 8.77
CA ASP A 118 -17.58 5.72 9.01
C ASP A 118 -18.43 6.48 10.06
N TRP A 119 -17.80 7.21 10.95
CA TRP A 119 -18.41 8.03 12.00
C TRP A 119 -19.45 7.30 12.84
N SER A 120 -19.33 5.97 12.91
CA SER A 120 -20.12 5.13 13.79
C SER A 120 -19.75 5.36 15.26
N GLN A 121 -20.58 4.91 16.18
CA GLN A 121 -20.29 4.97 17.62
C GLN A 121 -18.94 4.27 17.94
N VAL A 122 -18.69 3.14 17.33
CA VAL A 122 -17.43 2.39 17.52
C VAL A 122 -16.24 3.18 16.98
N GLY A 123 -16.32 3.71 15.77
CA GLY A 123 -15.26 4.53 15.15
C GLY A 123 -14.96 5.79 15.95
N TYR A 124 -16.00 6.49 16.41
CA TYR A 124 -15.85 7.70 17.21
C TYR A 124 -15.13 7.45 18.54
N TRP A 125 -15.58 6.46 19.33
CA TRP A 125 -14.98 6.18 20.64
C TRP A 125 -13.57 5.60 20.52
N ARG A 126 -13.33 4.76 19.52
CA ARG A 126 -11.99 4.29 19.20
C ARG A 126 -11.05 5.45 18.88
N PHE A 127 -11.45 6.36 18.01
CA PHE A 127 -10.65 7.54 17.68
C PHE A 127 -10.36 8.43 18.90
N ARG A 128 -11.33 8.59 19.79
CA ARG A 128 -11.13 9.31 21.06
C ARG A 128 -10.04 8.71 21.94
N ILE A 129 -10.00 7.38 22.03
CA ILE A 129 -8.97 6.65 22.78
C ILE A 129 -7.61 6.82 22.09
N GLU A 130 -7.57 6.66 20.78
CA GLU A 130 -6.35 6.80 19.98
C GLU A 130 -5.78 8.23 20.06
N LEU A 131 -6.62 9.25 20.03
CA LEU A 131 -6.20 10.65 20.22
C LEU A 131 -5.57 10.88 21.60
N SER A 132 -6.12 10.28 22.64
CA SER A 132 -5.52 10.37 23.99
C SER A 132 -4.14 9.70 24.04
N THR A 133 -3.99 8.58 23.34
CA THR A 133 -2.69 7.90 23.20
C THR A 133 -1.68 8.73 22.41
N ILE A 134 -2.11 9.36 21.32
CA ILE A 134 -1.28 10.27 20.53
C ILE A 134 -0.87 11.49 21.37
N GLU A 135 -1.80 12.08 22.10
CA GLU A 135 -1.54 13.24 22.99
C GLU A 135 -0.49 12.94 24.06
N ALA A 136 -0.42 11.68 24.53
CA ALA A 136 0.54 11.23 25.53
C ALA A 136 1.99 11.11 24.99
N ILE A 137 2.22 11.23 23.68
CA ILE A 137 3.56 11.18 23.10
C ILE A 137 4.35 12.44 23.53
N PRO A 138 5.52 12.28 24.20
CA PRO A 138 6.30 13.42 24.64
C PRO A 138 6.67 14.37 23.50
N PHE A 139 6.66 15.66 23.74
CA PHE A 139 7.06 16.77 22.87
C PHE A 139 6.18 17.03 21.64
N ILE A 140 5.62 16.02 20.99
CA ILE A 140 4.90 16.17 19.73
C ILE A 140 3.41 15.81 19.80
N GLY A 141 2.98 15.08 20.84
CA GLY A 141 1.64 14.52 20.93
C GLY A 141 0.52 15.55 20.85
N GLY A 142 0.61 16.63 21.59
CA GLY A 142 -0.37 17.71 21.53
C GLY A 142 -0.46 18.38 20.16
N THR A 143 0.67 18.57 19.48
CA THR A 143 0.70 19.11 18.12
C THR A 143 0.04 18.16 17.11
N LEU A 144 0.36 16.86 17.18
CA LEU A 144 -0.26 15.85 16.32
C LEU A 144 -1.77 15.75 16.53
N ARG A 145 -2.22 15.74 17.79
CA ARG A 145 -3.63 15.78 18.14
C ARG A 145 -4.33 16.99 17.52
N ASN A 146 -3.73 18.17 17.65
CA ASN A 146 -4.31 19.40 17.10
C ASN A 146 -4.37 19.39 15.56
N ILE A 147 -3.37 18.84 14.88
CA ILE A 147 -3.39 18.65 13.42
C ILE A 147 -4.54 17.72 13.02
N LEU A 148 -4.69 16.59 13.70
CA LEU A 148 -5.73 15.60 13.38
C LEU A 148 -7.13 16.13 13.66
N THR A 149 -7.32 16.88 14.73
CA THR A 149 -8.65 17.39 15.13
C THR A 149 -9.01 18.75 14.50
N GLY A 150 -8.05 19.44 13.92
CA GLY A 150 -8.24 20.83 13.48
C GLY A 150 -8.23 21.83 14.65
N GLY A 151 -7.64 21.44 15.79
CA GLY A 151 -7.55 22.25 17.01
C GLY A 151 -8.73 22.05 17.96
N GLY A 152 -8.50 21.42 19.07
CA GLY A 152 -9.48 21.29 20.16
C GLY A 152 -10.31 20.01 20.14
N ALA A 153 -11.63 20.12 20.13
CA ALA A 153 -12.54 18.99 20.23
C ALA A 153 -12.74 18.26 18.89
N VAL A 154 -13.07 16.97 18.97
CA VAL A 154 -13.47 16.19 17.81
C VAL A 154 -14.83 16.69 17.28
N ASN A 155 -14.85 17.19 16.05
CA ASN A 155 -15.99 17.86 15.43
C ASN A 155 -15.96 17.73 13.89
N THR A 156 -16.76 18.52 13.21
CA THR A 156 -16.82 18.58 11.72
C THR A 156 -15.45 18.85 11.09
N THR A 157 -14.64 19.74 11.66
CA THR A 157 -13.28 20.01 11.13
C THR A 157 -12.42 18.76 11.19
N THR A 158 -12.55 17.95 12.24
CA THR A 158 -11.86 16.67 12.38
C THR A 158 -12.22 15.70 11.24
N VAL A 159 -13.52 15.55 10.96
CA VAL A 159 -13.98 14.66 9.87
C VAL A 159 -13.48 15.15 8.52
N ALA A 160 -13.56 16.46 8.26
CA ALA A 160 -13.07 17.07 7.03
C ALA A 160 -11.55 16.90 6.84
N HIS A 161 -10.74 17.04 7.91
CA HIS A 161 -9.31 16.80 7.87
C HIS A 161 -8.99 15.34 7.56
N LEU A 162 -9.64 14.41 8.27
CA LEU A 162 -9.43 12.98 8.05
C LEU A 162 -9.88 12.54 6.65
N TYR A 163 -10.99 13.12 6.15
CA TYR A 163 -11.42 12.92 4.78
C TYR A 163 -10.37 13.39 3.76
N THR A 164 -9.80 14.58 3.99
CA THR A 164 -8.74 15.12 3.13
C THR A 164 -7.49 14.26 3.16
N ILE A 165 -7.08 13.80 4.34
CA ILE A 165 -5.93 12.90 4.51
C ILE A 165 -6.19 11.56 3.80
N HIS A 166 -7.36 10.95 3.99
CA HIS A 166 -7.73 9.68 3.39
C HIS A 166 -7.82 9.77 1.86
N SER A 167 -8.67 10.67 1.38
CA SER A 167 -9.10 10.71 -0.03
C SER A 167 -8.06 11.34 -0.96
N TYR A 168 -7.24 12.28 -0.47
CA TYR A 168 -6.27 12.97 -1.31
C TYR A 168 -4.83 12.59 -0.97
N LEU A 169 -4.40 12.72 0.28
CA LEU A 169 -3.00 12.52 0.62
C LEU A 169 -2.61 11.04 0.57
N LEU A 170 -3.31 10.20 1.33
CA LEU A 170 -2.96 8.78 1.45
C LEU A 170 -3.34 7.99 0.20
N SER A 171 -4.49 8.25 -0.43
CA SER A 171 -4.93 7.51 -1.62
C SER A 171 -4.03 7.77 -2.82
N VAL A 172 -3.68 9.04 -3.09
CA VAL A 172 -2.73 9.39 -4.16
C VAL A 172 -1.34 8.85 -3.86
N GLY A 173 -0.91 8.96 -2.58
CA GLY A 173 0.35 8.38 -2.10
C GLY A 173 0.41 6.87 -2.30
N ALA A 174 -0.66 6.13 -2.00
CA ALA A 174 -0.73 4.69 -2.17
C ALA A 174 -0.57 4.28 -3.64
N ILE A 175 -1.27 4.95 -4.57
CA ILE A 175 -1.15 4.69 -6.01
C ILE A 175 0.28 4.97 -6.50
N ALA A 176 0.84 6.12 -6.15
CA ALA A 176 2.20 6.48 -6.53
C ALA A 176 3.24 5.47 -6.00
N LEU A 177 3.13 5.09 -4.73
CA LEU A 177 4.00 4.09 -4.11
C LEU A 177 3.83 2.71 -4.72
N ALA A 178 2.61 2.30 -5.07
CA ALA A 178 2.36 1.03 -5.74
C ALA A 178 3.01 0.97 -7.14
N ILE A 179 2.96 2.07 -7.90
CA ILE A 179 3.64 2.20 -9.20
C ILE A 179 5.16 2.11 -9.03
N VAL A 180 5.73 2.88 -8.08
CA VAL A 180 7.17 2.88 -7.81
C VAL A 180 7.63 1.50 -7.32
N HIS A 181 6.83 0.82 -6.51
CA HIS A 181 7.11 -0.52 -6.00
C HIS A 181 7.17 -1.55 -7.14
N LEU A 182 6.15 -1.58 -8.00
CA LEU A 182 6.14 -2.48 -9.16
C LEU A 182 7.31 -2.17 -10.11
N TRP A 183 7.56 -0.90 -10.40
CA TRP A 183 8.69 -0.49 -11.23
C TRP A 183 10.02 -0.97 -10.65
N GLY A 184 10.24 -0.82 -9.34
CA GLY A 184 11.43 -1.33 -8.64
C GLY A 184 11.61 -2.83 -8.81
N LEU A 185 10.53 -3.63 -8.67
CA LEU A 185 10.57 -5.09 -8.87
C LEU A 185 10.89 -5.47 -10.32
N LEU A 186 10.31 -4.78 -11.30
CA LEU A 186 10.57 -5.04 -12.72
C LEU A 186 12.02 -4.71 -13.13
N GLN A 187 12.60 -3.65 -12.58
CA GLN A 187 14.00 -3.32 -12.81
C GLN A 187 14.93 -4.41 -12.27
N GLN A 188 14.64 -4.94 -11.09
CA GLN A 188 15.40 -6.05 -10.51
C GLN A 188 15.33 -7.31 -11.38
N GLU A 189 14.16 -7.63 -11.91
CA GLU A 189 14.00 -8.79 -12.79
C GLU A 189 14.82 -8.65 -14.08
N LYS A 190 14.89 -7.43 -14.62
CA LYS A 190 15.68 -7.08 -15.79
C LYS A 190 17.20 -7.22 -15.54
N GLU A 191 17.71 -6.67 -14.44
CA GLU A 191 19.13 -6.79 -14.05
C GLU A 191 19.55 -8.23 -13.87
N MET A 192 18.69 -9.05 -13.28
CA MET A 192 18.99 -10.46 -13.05
C MET A 192 19.04 -11.28 -14.33
N LYS A 193 18.17 -10.98 -15.28
CA LYS A 193 18.21 -11.62 -16.62
C LYS A 193 19.50 -11.23 -17.34
N GLY A 194 19.92 -9.97 -17.28
CA GLY A 194 21.18 -9.48 -17.82
C GLY A 194 22.39 -10.24 -17.23
N ASN A 195 22.48 -10.28 -15.90
CA ASN A 195 23.57 -10.96 -15.21
C ASN A 195 23.62 -12.49 -15.50
N ALA A 196 22.46 -13.13 -15.68
CA ALA A 196 22.40 -14.55 -16.05
C ALA A 196 22.92 -14.79 -17.47
N VAL A 197 22.58 -13.93 -18.43
CA VAL A 197 23.08 -14.01 -19.82
C VAL A 197 24.60 -13.80 -19.86
N GLU A 198 25.13 -12.81 -19.15
CA GLU A 198 26.58 -12.56 -19.07
C GLU A 198 27.33 -13.72 -18.43
N ALA A 199 26.76 -14.35 -17.38
CA ALA A 199 27.36 -15.51 -16.73
C ALA A 199 27.45 -16.72 -17.68
N VAL A 200 26.43 -16.97 -18.50
CA VAL A 200 26.42 -18.02 -19.51
C VAL A 200 27.48 -17.75 -20.60
N ALA A 201 27.49 -16.54 -21.15
CA ALA A 201 28.47 -16.14 -22.16
C ALA A 201 29.93 -16.27 -21.66
N LYS A 202 30.18 -15.91 -20.41
CA LYS A 202 31.48 -16.05 -19.78
C LYS A 202 31.88 -17.50 -19.58
N SER A 203 30.94 -18.37 -19.20
CA SER A 203 31.21 -19.81 -19.06
C SER A 203 31.54 -20.48 -20.39
N GLU A 204 30.83 -20.14 -21.48
CA GLU A 204 31.11 -20.62 -22.83
C GLU A 204 32.51 -20.24 -23.34
N LYS A 205 32.87 -18.95 -23.13
CA LYS A 205 34.24 -18.50 -23.49
C LYS A 205 35.35 -19.26 -22.73
N LEU A 206 35.16 -19.49 -21.45
CA LEU A 206 36.12 -20.25 -20.64
C LEU A 206 36.21 -21.72 -21.08
N GLN A 207 35.11 -22.28 -21.50
CA GLN A 207 35.06 -23.66 -22.00
C GLN A 207 35.75 -23.77 -23.37
N GLN A 208 35.56 -22.82 -24.26
CA GLN A 208 36.30 -22.73 -25.54
C GLN A 208 37.81 -22.58 -25.31
N GLN A 209 38.24 -21.74 -24.40
CA GLN A 209 39.66 -21.56 -24.07
C GLN A 209 40.30 -22.86 -23.51
N ARG A 210 39.59 -23.59 -22.65
CA ARG A 210 40.06 -24.90 -22.13
C ARG A 210 40.20 -25.93 -23.24
N ASN A 211 39.18 -26.03 -24.10
CA ASN A 211 39.24 -27.00 -25.22
C ASN A 211 40.38 -26.68 -26.18
N PHE A 212 40.63 -25.40 -26.47
CA PHE A 212 41.75 -24.97 -27.30
C PHE A 212 43.10 -25.27 -26.68
N SER A 213 43.28 -25.08 -25.38
CA SER A 213 44.55 -25.43 -24.70
C SER A 213 44.81 -26.91 -24.62
N GLN A 214 43.76 -27.77 -24.57
CA GLN A 214 43.88 -29.21 -24.59
C GLN A 214 44.21 -29.78 -25.98
N THR A 215 43.86 -29.10 -27.05
CA THR A 215 44.21 -29.50 -28.44
C THR A 215 45.66 -29.13 -28.83
N LEU A 216 46.32 -28.26 -28.04
CA LEU A 216 47.71 -27.84 -28.27
C LEU A 216 48.73 -28.61 -27.41
N SER A 217 48.28 -29.41 -26.48
CA SER A 217 49.10 -30.30 -25.63
C SER A 217 49.14 -31.75 -26.15
#